data_b59fe78fbf26d089d832aa3f6624267e
#
_entry.id   b59fe78fbf26d089d832aa3f6624267e
#
_cell.length_a   1.000
_cell.length_b   1.000
_cell.length_c   1.000
_cell.angle_alpha   90.00
_cell.angle_beta   90.00
_cell.angle_gamma   90.00
#
_symmetry.space_group_name_H-M   'P 1'
#
loop_
_entity.id
_entity.type
_entity.pdbx_description
1 polymer ?
#
loop_
_entity_poly.entity_id
_entity_poly.type
_entity_poly.pdbx_seq_one_letter_code
_entity_poly.pdbx_strand_id
1 'polypeptide(L)'
;MTKDPQITATVKEILDLIKNISHGKSVVLRVPPYGAIQCVAGGNHRRGTPPNTVEMSGQTLIRLIKQPSLWITLCESGEVMASGVVSDLSNVFAQAAVKYRA
;
A
#
# COMPACT_ATOMS: atom_id res chain seq x y z
N MET A 1 -2.62 -19.72 -3.66
CA MET A 1 -2.00 -18.58 -4.35
C MET A 1 -0.48 -18.75 -4.33
N THR A 2 0.15 -18.72 -5.50
CA THR A 2 1.58 -19.00 -5.64
C THR A 2 2.37 -17.71 -5.69
N LYS A 3 3.46 -17.61 -4.90
CA LYS A 3 4.37 -16.49 -4.99
C LYS A 3 5.21 -16.58 -6.27
N ASP A 4 5.29 -15.46 -6.98
CA ASP A 4 6.20 -15.33 -8.11
C ASP A 4 7.53 -14.75 -7.59
N PRO A 5 8.67 -15.45 -7.75
CA PRO A 5 9.95 -14.95 -7.23
C PRO A 5 10.36 -13.58 -7.77
N GLN A 6 10.03 -13.28 -9.02
CA GLN A 6 10.35 -11.97 -9.61
C GLN A 6 9.52 -10.87 -8.95
N ILE A 7 8.25 -11.14 -8.69
CA ILE A 7 7.35 -10.19 -8.05
C ILE A 7 7.69 -10.05 -6.56
N THR A 8 8.09 -11.14 -5.90
CA THR A 8 8.40 -11.13 -4.47
C THR A 8 9.44 -10.06 -4.12
N ALA A 9 10.55 -10.03 -4.84
CA ALA A 9 11.63 -9.07 -4.57
C ALA A 9 11.15 -7.63 -4.79
N THR A 10 10.44 -7.39 -5.89
CA THR A 10 9.93 -6.06 -6.22
C THR A 10 8.90 -5.58 -5.19
N VAL A 11 7.98 -6.45 -4.79
CA VAL A 11 6.96 -6.11 -3.79
C VAL A 11 7.61 -5.76 -2.46
N LYS A 12 8.57 -6.54 -1.99
CA LYS A 12 9.29 -6.25 -0.75
C LYS A 12 10.00 -4.91 -0.81
N GLU A 13 10.65 -4.62 -1.91
CA GLU A 13 11.34 -3.35 -2.12
C GLU A 13 10.37 -2.17 -2.05
N ILE A 14 9.22 -2.28 -2.69
CA ILE A 14 8.20 -1.24 -2.67
C ILE A 14 7.59 -1.07 -1.27
N LEU A 15 7.29 -2.18 -0.59
CA LEU A 15 6.73 -2.12 0.76
C LEU A 15 7.72 -1.48 1.74
N ASP A 16 9.00 -1.81 1.66
CA ASP A 16 10.03 -1.21 2.49
C ASP A 16 10.16 0.28 2.21
N LEU A 17 10.10 0.68 0.95
CA LEU A 17 10.14 2.08 0.57
C LEU A 17 8.96 2.86 1.17
N ILE A 18 7.75 2.32 1.05
CA ILE A 18 6.54 2.96 1.61
C ILE A 18 6.67 3.08 3.13
N LYS A 19 7.13 2.03 3.79
CA LYS A 19 7.33 2.04 5.24
C LYS A 19 8.32 3.10 5.67
N ASN A 20 9.36 3.33 4.88
CA ASN A 20 10.40 4.32 5.18
C ASN A 20 9.93 5.76 4.95
N ILE A 21 9.13 6.00 3.93
CA ILE A 21 8.67 7.37 3.61
C ILE A 21 7.41 7.76 4.38
N SER A 22 6.66 6.80 4.87
CA SER A 22 5.38 7.07 5.55
C SER A 22 5.26 6.21 6.79
N HIS A 23 6.01 6.60 7.84
CA HIS A 23 6.00 5.90 9.12
C HIS A 23 4.66 6.03 9.82
N GLY A 24 4.24 4.97 10.50
CA GLY A 24 3.06 5.02 11.33
C GLY A 24 2.35 3.68 11.40
N LYS A 25 1.22 3.67 12.09
CA LYS A 25 0.42 2.46 12.31
C LYS A 25 -1.05 2.69 11.99
N SER A 26 -1.38 3.77 11.26
CA SER A 26 -2.77 4.11 10.96
C SER A 26 -3.39 3.23 9.89
N VAL A 27 -2.59 2.71 8.98
CA VAL A 27 -3.07 1.92 7.84
C VAL A 27 -2.27 0.64 7.74
N VAL A 28 -2.96 -0.47 7.54
CA VAL A 28 -2.33 -1.74 7.19
C VAL A 28 -2.45 -1.91 5.68
N LEU A 29 -1.32 -1.96 5.00
CA LEU A 29 -1.25 -2.25 3.56
C LEU A 29 -0.90 -3.73 3.38
N ARG A 30 -1.81 -4.49 2.80
CA ARG A 30 -1.69 -5.94 2.62
C ARG A 30 -1.56 -6.28 1.15
N VAL A 31 -0.54 -7.05 0.83
CA VAL A 31 -0.28 -7.51 -0.54
C VAL A 31 -0.08 -9.03 -0.50
N PRO A 32 -1.17 -9.81 -0.36
CA PRO A 32 -1.05 -11.26 -0.30
C PRO A 32 -0.54 -11.82 -1.65
N PRO A 33 0.24 -12.87 -1.64
CA PRO A 33 0.82 -13.60 -0.49
C PRO A 33 2.18 -13.07 -0.06
N TYR A 34 2.57 -11.87 -0.52
CA TYR A 34 3.94 -11.37 -0.38
C TYR A 34 4.22 -10.72 0.97
N GLY A 35 3.25 -10.03 1.55
CA GLY A 35 3.46 -9.43 2.86
C GLY A 35 2.47 -8.32 3.18
N ALA A 36 2.72 -7.68 4.32
CA ALA A 36 1.94 -6.56 4.78
C ALA A 36 2.82 -5.63 5.60
N ILE A 37 2.49 -4.33 5.58
CA ILE A 37 3.17 -3.33 6.39
C ILE A 37 2.14 -2.42 7.06
N GLN A 38 2.57 -1.75 8.13
CA GLN A 38 1.83 -0.63 8.69
C GLN A 38 2.49 0.65 8.22
N CYS A 39 1.69 1.63 7.88
CA CYS A 39 2.17 2.93 7.40
C CYS A 39 1.21 4.05 7.77
N VAL A 40 1.59 5.26 7.46
CA VAL A 40 0.86 6.50 7.68
C VAL A 40 0.77 6.85 9.17
N ALA A 41 1.31 8.01 9.52
CA ALA A 41 1.16 8.59 10.85
C ALA A 41 -0.30 9.00 11.06
N GLY A 42 -0.81 8.77 12.24
CA GLY A 42 -2.19 9.12 12.57
C GLY A 42 -2.34 9.40 14.03
N GLY A 43 -3.56 9.79 14.39
CA GLY A 43 -3.91 10.04 15.77
C GLY A 43 -3.89 8.76 16.60
N ASN A 44 -4.19 8.92 17.89
CA ASN A 44 -4.22 7.80 18.82
C ASN A 44 -5.24 6.76 18.40
N HIS A 45 -4.79 5.52 18.26
CA HIS A 45 -5.70 4.41 18.08
C HIS A 45 -6.41 4.12 19.38
N ARG A 46 -7.73 4.18 19.36
CA ARG A 46 -8.51 3.71 20.48
C ARG A 46 -8.55 2.19 20.41
N ARG A 47 -8.42 1.59 21.58
CA ARG A 47 -8.52 0.14 21.72
C ARG A 47 -9.88 -0.32 21.15
N GLY A 48 -9.85 -1.31 20.28
CA GLY A 48 -11.07 -1.86 19.68
C GLY A 48 -11.51 -1.20 18.39
N THR A 49 -10.85 -0.12 17.95
CA THR A 49 -11.14 0.48 16.64
C THR A 49 -10.43 -0.35 15.56
N PRO A 50 -11.17 -0.86 14.55
CA PRO A 50 -10.53 -1.58 13.45
C PRO A 50 -9.53 -0.68 12.75
N PRO A 51 -8.34 -1.19 12.38
CA PRO A 51 -7.39 -0.41 11.61
C PRO A 51 -7.94 -0.13 10.22
N ASN A 52 -7.52 0.99 9.63
CA ASN A 52 -7.75 1.23 8.22
C ASN A 52 -6.94 0.20 7.44
N THR A 53 -7.52 -0.39 6.41
CA THR A 53 -6.86 -1.42 5.63
C THR A 53 -6.91 -1.11 4.16
N VAL A 54 -5.82 -1.42 3.46
CA VAL A 54 -5.74 -1.38 2.01
C VAL A 54 -5.16 -2.71 1.55
N GLU A 55 -5.84 -3.37 0.64
CA GLU A 55 -5.38 -4.67 0.12
C GLU A 55 -5.35 -4.64 -1.40
N MET A 56 -4.31 -5.22 -1.97
CA MET A 56 -4.15 -5.31 -3.42
C MET A 56 -3.21 -6.46 -3.77
N SER A 57 -3.24 -6.86 -5.06
CA SER A 57 -2.30 -7.86 -5.55
C SER A 57 -0.90 -7.25 -5.74
N GLY A 58 0.11 -8.12 -5.90
CA GLY A 58 1.47 -7.68 -6.19
C GLY A 58 1.56 -6.92 -7.51
N GLN A 59 0.84 -7.37 -8.53
CA GLN A 59 0.80 -6.70 -9.83
C GLN A 59 0.20 -5.30 -9.70
N THR A 60 -0.87 -5.17 -8.93
CA THR A 60 -1.51 -3.86 -8.70
C THR A 60 -0.57 -2.91 -7.97
N LEU A 61 0.14 -3.40 -6.96
CA LEU A 61 1.14 -2.60 -6.25
C LEU A 61 2.20 -2.05 -7.21
N ILE A 62 2.73 -2.90 -8.10
CA ILE A 62 3.73 -2.50 -9.08
C ILE A 62 3.15 -1.47 -10.06
N ARG A 63 1.92 -1.67 -10.51
CA ARG A 63 1.25 -0.69 -11.38
C ARG A 63 1.12 0.68 -10.71
N LEU A 64 0.74 0.70 -9.43
CA LEU A 64 0.60 1.94 -8.67
C LEU A 64 1.91 2.67 -8.47
N ILE A 65 3.01 1.95 -8.22
CA ILE A 65 4.30 2.61 -8.06
C ILE A 65 4.80 3.22 -9.37
N LYS A 66 4.41 2.64 -10.49
CA LYS A 66 4.74 3.17 -11.82
C LYS A 66 3.83 4.31 -12.23
N GLN A 67 2.55 4.25 -11.85
CA GLN A 67 1.54 5.23 -12.23
C GLN A 67 0.56 5.46 -11.08
N PRO A 68 0.94 6.30 -10.09
CA PRO A 68 0.11 6.54 -8.91
C PRO A 68 -1.27 7.14 -9.22
N SER A 69 -1.41 7.81 -10.36
CA SER A 69 -2.69 8.39 -10.78
C SER A 69 -3.78 7.34 -11.02
N LEU A 70 -3.42 6.06 -11.10
CA LEU A 70 -4.39 4.97 -11.24
C LEU A 70 -5.14 4.65 -9.95
N TRP A 71 -4.80 5.28 -8.82
CA TRP A 71 -5.39 4.95 -7.52
C TRP A 71 -6.92 4.92 -7.55
N ILE A 72 -7.55 6.00 -8.01
CA ILE A 72 -9.02 6.09 -8.04
C ILE A 72 -9.61 5.01 -8.93
N THR A 73 -9.06 4.84 -10.13
CA THR A 73 -9.52 3.85 -11.09
C THR A 73 -9.45 2.43 -10.52
N LEU A 74 -8.34 2.11 -9.86
CA LEU A 74 -8.15 0.78 -9.29
C LEU A 74 -9.03 0.52 -8.06
N CYS A 75 -9.33 1.57 -7.29
CA CYS A 75 -10.31 1.47 -6.21
C CYS A 75 -11.72 1.21 -6.78
N GLU A 76 -12.10 1.92 -7.83
CA GLU A 76 -13.40 1.75 -8.46
C GLU A 76 -13.57 0.35 -9.08
N SER A 77 -12.50 -0.20 -9.64
CA SER A 77 -12.54 -1.53 -10.24
C SER A 77 -12.51 -2.67 -9.22
N GLY A 78 -12.19 -2.37 -7.96
CA GLY A 78 -12.04 -3.38 -6.91
C GLY A 78 -10.66 -4.03 -6.86
N GLU A 79 -9.72 -3.64 -7.72
CA GLU A 79 -8.35 -4.15 -7.66
C GLU A 79 -7.61 -3.62 -6.43
N VAL A 80 -8.00 -2.45 -5.94
CA VAL A 80 -7.57 -1.91 -4.65
C VAL A 80 -8.78 -1.89 -3.73
N MET A 81 -8.69 -2.60 -2.62
CA MET A 81 -9.73 -2.64 -1.61
C MET A 81 -9.29 -1.81 -0.42
N ALA A 82 -9.84 -0.60 -0.31
CA ALA A 82 -9.51 0.34 0.76
C ALA A 82 -10.70 0.44 1.71
N SER A 83 -10.45 0.30 3.00
CA SER A 83 -11.47 0.32 4.04
C SER A 83 -11.01 1.18 5.20
N GLY A 84 -11.90 2.03 5.71
CA GLY A 84 -11.63 2.91 6.84
C GLY A 84 -11.50 4.36 6.39
N VAL A 85 -11.53 5.26 7.38
CA VAL A 85 -11.55 6.71 7.14
C VAL A 85 -10.24 7.23 6.56
N VAL A 86 -9.10 6.61 6.94
CA VAL A 86 -7.77 7.05 6.53
C VAL A 86 -7.14 5.97 5.63
N SER A 87 -7.86 5.57 4.60
CA SER A 87 -7.40 4.50 3.72
C SER A 87 -6.96 4.99 2.33
N ASP A 88 -6.95 6.30 2.09
CA ASP A 88 -6.48 6.85 0.82
C ASP A 88 -4.95 6.97 0.85
N LEU A 89 -4.28 6.12 0.10
CA LEU A 89 -2.82 6.11 0.00
C LEU A 89 -2.31 6.77 -1.29
N SER A 90 -3.16 7.53 -1.99
CA SER A 90 -2.77 8.14 -3.27
C SER A 90 -1.52 9.03 -3.13
N ASN A 91 -1.46 9.85 -2.07
CA ASN A 91 -0.29 10.69 -1.81
C ASN A 91 0.95 9.88 -1.46
N VAL A 92 0.77 8.80 -0.70
CA VAL A 92 1.88 7.92 -0.33
C VAL A 92 2.49 7.28 -1.58
N PHE A 93 1.64 6.79 -2.49
CA PHE A 93 2.11 6.22 -3.74
C PHE A 93 2.76 7.26 -4.65
N ALA A 94 2.25 8.48 -4.67
CA ALA A 94 2.85 9.56 -5.45
C ALA A 94 4.29 9.84 -4.96
N GLN A 95 4.48 9.94 -3.64
CA GLN A 95 5.81 10.15 -3.05
C GLN A 95 6.72 8.95 -3.27
N ALA A 96 6.20 7.75 -3.10
CA ALA A 96 6.96 6.52 -3.31
C ALA A 96 7.41 6.37 -4.75
N ALA A 97 6.57 6.74 -5.71
CA ALA A 97 6.90 6.67 -7.13
C ALA A 97 8.09 7.55 -7.48
N VAL A 98 8.16 8.76 -6.92
CA VAL A 98 9.29 9.66 -7.14
C VAL A 98 10.59 9.03 -6.63
N LYS A 99 10.56 8.47 -5.42
CA LYS A 99 11.74 7.83 -4.83
C LYS A 99 12.13 6.55 -5.55
N TYR A 100 11.15 5.78 -6.01
CA TYR A 100 11.40 4.52 -6.69
C TYR A 100 12.11 4.72 -8.03
N ARG A 101 11.84 5.84 -8.71
CA ARG A 101 12.47 6.18 -9.99
C ARG A 101 13.85 6.82 -9.83
N ALA A 102 14.15 7.31 -8.64
CA ALA A 102 15.42 7.99 -8.40
C ALA A 102 16.62 7.06 -8.41
#